data_81316d484e40f095481b11872c1cf2df
#
_entry.id   81316d484e40f095481b11872c1cf2df
#
_cell.length_a   1.000
_cell.length_b   1.000
_cell.length_c   1.000
_cell.angle_alpha   90.00
_cell.angle_beta   90.00
_cell.angle_gamma   90.00
#
_symmetry.space_group_name_H-M   'P 1'
#
loop_
_entity.id
_entity.type
_entity.pdbx_description
1 polymer ?
#
loop_
_entity_poly.entity_id
_entity_poly.type
_entity_poly.pdbx_seq_one_letter_code
_entity_poly.pdbx_strand_id
1 'polypeptide(L)'
;MQKQNLVILGSTGSIGHSTLSVIEHNPDKYHAFALVGGKNVETMFEQCVKFQPHFAALDDENAAKVLREKLASHHIKTEVLAGQKAICELAAHPDADQVMAAIVGAAGLLPTLSAVKASKRVLLANKESLV
;
A
#
# COMPACT_ATOMS: atom_id res chain seq x y z
N MET A 1 -13.68 4.38 -18.73
CA MET A 1 -12.48 3.56 -18.40
C MET A 1 -12.49 3.19 -16.94
N GLN A 2 -12.13 1.94 -16.65
CA GLN A 2 -12.05 1.51 -15.27
C GLN A 2 -10.78 2.03 -14.61
N LYS A 3 -10.91 2.43 -13.35
CA LYS A 3 -9.74 2.83 -12.59
C LYS A 3 -8.83 1.64 -12.32
N GLN A 4 -7.54 1.88 -12.31
CA GLN A 4 -6.56 0.88 -11.92
C GLN A 4 -6.40 0.88 -10.41
N ASN A 5 -6.57 -0.26 -9.79
CA ASN A 5 -6.39 -0.43 -8.35
C ASN A 5 -4.92 -0.71 -8.04
N LEU A 6 -4.31 0.17 -7.27
CA LEU A 6 -2.90 0.05 -6.93
C LEU A 6 -2.69 -0.40 -5.49
N VAL A 7 -1.78 -1.35 -5.31
CA VAL A 7 -1.22 -1.70 -4.02
C VAL A 7 0.13 -1.00 -3.92
N ILE A 8 0.31 -0.20 -2.87
CA ILE A 8 1.55 0.55 -2.70
C ILE A 8 2.35 -0.03 -1.55
N LEU A 9 3.39 -0.77 -1.89
CA LEU A 9 4.31 -1.35 -0.91
C LEU A 9 5.29 -0.27 -0.49
N GLY A 10 5.17 0.18 0.76
CA GLY A 10 6.02 1.25 1.27
C GLY A 10 5.40 2.64 1.10
N SER A 11 4.09 2.76 1.31
CA SER A 11 3.38 4.03 1.10
C SER A 11 3.84 5.17 2.01
N THR A 12 4.41 4.86 3.16
CA THR A 12 4.87 5.87 4.12
C THR A 12 6.26 6.42 3.83
N GLY A 13 7.00 5.83 2.89
CA GLY A 13 8.30 6.33 2.48
C GLY A 13 8.19 7.43 1.43
N SER A 14 9.33 8.01 1.04
CA SER A 14 9.33 9.13 0.10
C SER A 14 8.80 8.76 -1.29
N ILE A 15 9.13 7.56 -1.78
CA ILE A 15 8.62 7.10 -3.07
C ILE A 15 7.12 6.81 -2.97
N GLY A 16 6.68 6.27 -1.83
CA GLY A 16 5.26 6.06 -1.58
C GLY A 16 4.48 7.37 -1.60
N HIS A 17 5.01 8.42 -0.96
CA HIS A 17 4.40 9.75 -1.00
C HIS A 17 4.30 10.29 -2.42
N SER A 18 5.35 10.13 -3.22
CA SER A 18 5.34 10.56 -4.61
C SER A 18 4.29 9.79 -5.43
N THR A 19 4.18 8.49 -5.20
CA THR A 19 3.18 7.65 -5.87
C THR A 19 1.76 8.11 -5.52
N LEU A 20 1.51 8.38 -4.25
CA LEU A 20 0.21 8.86 -3.81
C LEU A 20 -0.12 10.23 -4.39
N SER A 21 0.89 11.09 -4.56
CA SER A 21 0.70 12.39 -5.22
C SER A 21 0.21 12.21 -6.65
N VAL A 22 0.79 11.25 -7.38
CA VAL A 22 0.35 10.94 -8.75
C VAL A 22 -1.12 10.47 -8.75
N ILE A 23 -1.49 9.61 -7.79
CA ILE A 23 -2.86 9.12 -7.68
C ILE A 23 -3.81 10.27 -7.38
N GLU A 24 -3.42 11.18 -6.48
CA GLU A 24 -4.23 12.34 -6.12
C GLU A 24 -4.51 13.25 -7.31
N HIS A 25 -3.54 13.39 -8.21
CA HIS A 25 -3.68 14.24 -9.39
C HIS A 25 -4.36 13.52 -10.56
N ASN A 26 -4.62 12.22 -10.43
CA ASN A 26 -5.27 11.41 -11.47
C ASN A 26 -6.35 10.50 -10.87
N PRO A 27 -7.33 11.08 -10.15
CA PRO A 27 -8.31 10.27 -9.40
C PRO A 27 -9.24 9.44 -10.29
N ASP A 28 -9.37 9.81 -11.57
CA ASP A 28 -10.19 9.05 -12.52
C ASP A 28 -9.44 7.87 -13.16
N LYS A 29 -8.11 7.82 -13.01
CA LYS A 29 -7.30 6.75 -13.59
C LYS A 29 -6.84 5.74 -12.54
N TYR A 30 -6.58 6.19 -11.32
CA TYR A 30 -5.96 5.37 -10.28
C TYR A 30 -6.71 5.46 -8.96
N HIS A 31 -6.74 4.34 -8.27
CA HIS A 31 -7.29 4.24 -6.92
C HIS A 31 -6.26 3.59 -6.00
N ALA A 32 -6.03 4.19 -4.85
CA ALA A 32 -5.17 3.60 -3.83
C ALA A 32 -5.95 2.47 -3.14
N PHE A 33 -5.83 1.26 -3.68
CA PHE A 33 -6.58 0.11 -3.20
C PHE A 33 -6.07 -0.40 -1.86
N ALA A 34 -4.74 -0.51 -1.72
CA ALA A 34 -4.12 -0.94 -0.49
C ALA A 34 -2.81 -0.19 -0.25
N LEU A 35 -2.60 0.22 1.00
CA LEU A 35 -1.40 0.89 1.43
C LEU A 35 -0.65 -0.02 2.41
N VAL A 36 0.65 -0.18 2.20
CA VAL A 36 1.46 -1.08 3.01
C VAL A 36 2.66 -0.33 3.57
N GLY A 37 2.89 -0.47 4.86
CA GLY A 37 4.02 0.15 5.53
C GLY A 37 4.61 -0.76 6.59
N GLY A 38 5.61 -0.26 7.32
CA GLY A 38 6.27 -0.99 8.38
C GLY A 38 5.61 -0.79 9.74
N LYS A 39 5.89 0.35 10.36
CA LYS A 39 5.38 0.62 11.71
C LYS A 39 4.96 2.09 11.91
N ASN A 40 4.95 2.89 10.86
CA ASN A 40 4.60 4.31 10.98
C ASN A 40 3.08 4.49 10.98
N VAL A 41 2.48 4.46 12.17
CA VAL A 41 1.04 4.56 12.34
C VAL A 41 0.50 5.93 11.93
N GLU A 42 1.18 7.01 12.34
CA GLU A 42 0.68 8.36 12.10
C GLU A 42 0.57 8.70 10.61
N THR A 43 1.64 8.43 9.86
CA THR A 43 1.62 8.69 8.43
C THR A 43 0.60 7.80 7.72
N MET A 44 0.54 6.51 8.10
CA MET A 44 -0.45 5.60 7.51
C MET A 44 -1.87 6.06 7.82
N PHE A 45 -2.13 6.51 9.04
CA PHE A 45 -3.44 7.02 9.41
C PHE A 45 -3.84 8.22 8.53
N GLU A 46 -2.93 9.17 8.36
CA GLU A 46 -3.19 10.34 7.50
C GLU A 46 -3.49 9.93 6.06
N GLN A 47 -2.75 8.97 5.55
CA GLN A 47 -2.97 8.45 4.19
C GLN A 47 -4.32 7.76 4.06
N CYS A 48 -4.73 7.01 5.08
CA CYS A 48 -6.04 6.35 5.08
C CYS A 48 -7.18 7.36 5.13
N VAL A 49 -7.02 8.44 5.88
CA VAL A 49 -8.02 9.51 5.93
C VAL A 49 -8.18 10.16 4.56
N LYS A 50 -7.07 10.44 3.91
CA LYS A 50 -7.06 11.15 2.64
C LYS A 50 -7.51 10.30 1.46
N PHE A 51 -6.98 9.08 1.35
CA PHE A 51 -7.22 8.24 0.19
C PHE A 51 -8.29 7.17 0.39
N GLN A 52 -8.64 6.87 1.63
CA GLN A 52 -9.65 5.86 1.99
C GLN A 52 -9.47 4.55 1.21
N PRO A 53 -8.29 3.90 1.36
CA PRO A 53 -8.06 2.62 0.68
C PRO A 53 -8.96 1.53 1.25
N HIS A 54 -9.14 0.46 0.50
CA HIS A 54 -9.87 -0.71 1.02
C HIS A 54 -9.08 -1.38 2.13
N PHE A 55 -7.76 -1.44 2.00
CA PHE A 55 -6.89 -2.09 2.96
C PHE A 55 -5.71 -1.22 3.34
N ALA A 56 -5.25 -1.37 4.58
CA ALA A 56 -3.98 -0.82 5.03
C ALA A 56 -3.28 -1.92 5.83
N ALA A 57 -2.02 -2.17 5.54
CA ALA A 57 -1.27 -3.20 6.24
C ALA A 57 0.02 -2.64 6.80
N LEU A 58 0.35 -3.03 8.01
CA LEU A 58 1.62 -2.71 8.64
C LEU A 58 2.33 -4.02 9.00
N ASP A 59 3.62 -4.06 8.77
CA ASP A 59 4.41 -5.24 9.09
C ASP A 59 4.45 -5.50 10.59
N ASP A 60 4.47 -4.44 11.39
CA ASP A 60 4.45 -4.53 12.86
C ASP A 60 3.02 -4.74 13.36
N GLU A 61 2.78 -5.84 14.07
CA GLU A 61 1.45 -6.20 14.56
C GLU A 61 0.91 -5.20 15.58
N ASN A 62 1.77 -4.69 16.46
CA ASN A 62 1.35 -3.70 17.46
C ASN A 62 0.95 -2.39 16.79
N ALA A 63 1.72 -1.96 15.80
CA ALA A 63 1.40 -0.76 15.04
C ALA A 63 0.07 -0.92 14.30
N ALA A 64 -0.16 -2.10 13.72
CA ALA A 64 -1.41 -2.37 13.02
C ALA A 64 -2.62 -2.31 13.97
N LYS A 65 -2.46 -2.82 15.20
CA LYS A 65 -3.51 -2.76 16.20
C LYS A 65 -3.85 -1.31 16.56
N VAL A 66 -2.84 -0.48 16.77
CA VAL A 66 -3.03 0.95 17.07
C VAL A 66 -3.73 1.64 15.92
N LEU A 67 -3.29 1.36 14.70
CA LEU A 67 -3.90 1.93 13.50
C LEU A 67 -5.37 1.55 13.38
N ARG A 68 -5.70 0.27 13.62
CA ARG A 68 -7.07 -0.22 13.54
C ARG A 68 -7.98 0.53 14.52
N GLU A 69 -7.52 0.69 15.75
CA GLU A 69 -8.29 1.41 16.77
C GLU A 69 -8.48 2.88 16.39
N LYS A 70 -7.42 3.50 15.86
CA LYS A 70 -7.46 4.91 15.47
C LYS A 70 -8.42 5.14 14.30
N LEU A 71 -8.39 4.27 13.30
CA LEU A 71 -9.30 4.38 12.16
C LEU A 71 -10.75 4.14 12.58
N ALA A 72 -10.99 3.16 13.45
CA ALA A 72 -12.32 2.88 13.95
C ALA A 72 -12.90 4.06 14.71
N SER A 73 -12.09 4.73 15.53
CA SER A 73 -12.55 5.90 16.30
C SER A 73 -12.88 7.10 15.42
N HIS A 74 -12.36 7.13 14.20
CA HIS A 74 -12.64 8.18 13.23
C HIS A 74 -13.64 7.74 12.15
N HIS A 75 -14.29 6.59 12.34
CA HIS A 75 -15.29 6.04 11.43
C HIS A 75 -14.78 5.80 10.01
N ILE A 76 -13.52 5.41 9.88
CA ILE A 76 -12.91 5.09 8.59
C ILE A 76 -13.02 3.59 8.37
N LYS A 77 -13.53 3.20 7.20
CA LYS A 77 -13.87 1.80 6.90
C LYS A 77 -12.70 0.94 6.39
N THR A 78 -11.52 1.52 6.24
CA THR A 78 -10.34 0.77 5.76
C THR A 78 -10.08 -0.43 6.69
N GLU A 79 -9.93 -1.61 6.09
CA GLU A 79 -9.59 -2.81 6.84
C GLU A 79 -8.09 -2.86 7.09
N VAL A 80 -7.69 -3.06 8.34
CA VAL A 80 -6.27 -3.09 8.72
C VAL A 80 -5.79 -4.53 8.86
N LEU A 81 -4.68 -4.83 8.21
CA LEU A 81 -4.04 -6.14 8.25
C LEU A 81 -2.63 -6.01 8.81
N ALA A 82 -2.05 -7.11 9.25
CA ALA A 82 -0.72 -7.08 9.87
C ALA A 82 0.13 -8.26 9.41
N GLY A 83 1.43 -8.02 9.30
CA GLY A 83 2.43 -9.05 9.05
C GLY A 83 2.69 -9.34 7.58
N GLN A 84 3.80 -10.02 7.32
CA GLN A 84 4.27 -10.32 5.96
C GLN A 84 3.28 -11.16 5.15
N LYS A 85 2.64 -12.13 5.79
CA LYS A 85 1.70 -12.99 5.08
C LYS A 85 0.54 -12.17 4.49
N ALA A 86 -0.03 -11.27 5.31
CA ALA A 86 -1.12 -10.42 4.86
C ALA A 86 -0.66 -9.47 3.76
N ILE A 87 0.55 -8.93 3.88
CA ILE A 87 1.12 -8.04 2.89
C ILE A 87 1.28 -8.77 1.55
N CYS A 88 1.77 -10.00 1.57
CA CYS A 88 1.91 -10.80 0.36
C CYS A 88 0.55 -11.10 -0.28
N GLU A 89 -0.46 -11.37 0.54
CA GLU A 89 -1.81 -11.61 0.05
C GLU A 89 -2.39 -10.37 -0.62
N LEU A 90 -2.14 -9.18 -0.07
CA LEU A 90 -2.58 -7.93 -0.69
C LEU A 90 -1.89 -7.68 -2.02
N ALA A 91 -0.59 -7.97 -2.11
CA ALA A 91 0.15 -7.80 -3.36
C ALA A 91 -0.38 -8.72 -4.46
N ALA A 92 -0.95 -9.86 -4.09
CA ALA A 92 -1.52 -10.82 -5.03
C ALA A 92 -3.05 -10.77 -5.10
N HIS A 93 -3.68 -9.78 -4.47
CA HIS A 93 -5.13 -9.69 -4.36
C HIS A 93 -5.80 -9.65 -5.75
N PRO A 94 -6.89 -10.41 -5.93
CA PRO A 94 -7.57 -10.45 -7.25
C PRO A 94 -8.03 -9.10 -7.75
N ASP A 95 -8.38 -8.19 -6.85
CA ASP A 95 -8.88 -6.86 -7.23
C ASP A 95 -7.77 -5.84 -7.48
N ALA A 96 -6.51 -6.20 -7.20
CA ALA A 96 -5.38 -5.33 -7.46
C ALA A 96 -4.94 -5.45 -8.92
N ASP A 97 -4.77 -4.34 -9.59
CA ASP A 97 -4.33 -4.31 -10.99
C ASP A 97 -2.82 -4.14 -11.10
N GLN A 98 -2.26 -3.28 -10.27
CA GLN A 98 -0.84 -2.95 -10.29
C GLN A 98 -0.30 -2.89 -8.87
N VAL A 99 1.00 -3.16 -8.73
CA VAL A 99 1.70 -3.07 -7.45
C VAL A 99 2.91 -2.15 -7.62
N MET A 100 2.97 -1.11 -6.80
CA MET A 100 4.14 -0.23 -6.74
C MET A 100 5.05 -0.73 -5.63
N ALA A 101 6.21 -1.26 -6.00
CA ALA A 101 7.18 -1.78 -5.04
C ALA A 101 8.13 -0.67 -4.62
N ALA A 102 7.78 0.03 -3.56
CA ALA A 102 8.54 1.15 -3.02
C ALA A 102 9.25 0.81 -1.70
N ILE A 103 9.28 -0.47 -1.33
CA ILE A 103 10.02 -0.94 -0.16
C ILE A 103 11.41 -1.36 -0.61
N VAL A 104 12.43 -0.83 0.04
CA VAL A 104 13.82 -1.22 -0.25
C VAL A 104 14.24 -2.39 0.63
N GLY A 105 15.11 -3.24 0.10
CA GLY A 105 15.70 -4.35 0.84
C GLY A 105 14.82 -5.58 0.92
N ALA A 106 15.15 -6.45 1.88
CA ALA A 106 14.54 -7.77 2.00
C ALA A 106 13.05 -7.74 2.34
N ALA A 107 12.59 -6.69 3.03
CA ALA A 107 11.19 -6.60 3.43
C ALA A 107 10.22 -6.52 2.24
N GLY A 108 10.68 -6.02 1.09
CA GLY A 108 9.85 -5.92 -0.10
C GLY A 108 9.91 -7.12 -1.02
N LEU A 109 10.84 -8.05 -0.78
CA LEU A 109 11.11 -9.15 -1.72
C LEU A 109 9.92 -10.12 -1.85
N LEU A 110 9.42 -10.66 -0.74
CA LEU A 110 8.32 -11.63 -0.79
C LEU A 110 7.03 -11.03 -1.34
N PRO A 111 6.61 -9.83 -0.90
CA PRO A 111 5.41 -9.21 -1.49
C PRO A 111 5.57 -8.97 -3.00
N THR A 112 6.74 -8.51 -3.44
CA THR A 112 6.99 -8.29 -4.87
C THR A 112 6.90 -9.59 -5.65
N LEU A 113 7.47 -10.68 -5.12
CA LEU A 113 7.39 -11.99 -5.76
C LEU A 113 5.94 -12.50 -5.81
N SER A 114 5.17 -12.25 -4.75
CA SER A 114 3.76 -12.62 -4.72
C SER A 114 2.98 -11.93 -5.84
N ALA A 115 3.25 -10.65 -6.06
CA ALA A 115 2.62 -9.89 -7.13
C ALA A 115 2.99 -10.44 -8.50
N VAL A 116 4.26 -10.76 -8.71
CA VAL A 116 4.76 -11.32 -9.98
C VAL A 116 4.09 -12.67 -10.24
N LYS A 117 4.01 -13.53 -9.23
CA LYS A 117 3.37 -14.85 -9.37
C LYS A 117 1.88 -14.72 -9.69
N ALA A 118 1.23 -13.67 -9.22
CA ALA A 118 -0.17 -13.41 -9.50
C ALA A 118 -0.39 -12.67 -10.81
N SER A 119 0.65 -12.51 -11.61
CA SER A 119 0.63 -11.81 -12.90
C SER A 119 0.20 -10.35 -12.81
N LYS A 120 0.51 -9.71 -11.69
CA LYS A 120 0.26 -8.28 -11.54
C LYS A 120 1.33 -7.47 -12.26
N ARG A 121 0.96 -6.29 -12.72
CA ARG A 121 1.92 -5.34 -13.24
C ARG A 121 2.66 -4.74 -12.05
N VAL A 122 3.97 -4.98 -11.97
CA VAL A 122 4.79 -4.50 -10.88
C VAL A 122 5.63 -3.34 -11.35
N LEU A 123 5.54 -2.23 -10.64
CA LEU A 123 6.34 -1.04 -10.90
C LEU A 123 7.41 -1.00 -9.82
N LEU A 124 8.67 -1.09 -10.23
CA LEU A 124 9.80 -1.05 -9.31
C LEU A 124 10.26 0.39 -9.15
N ALA A 125 10.21 0.87 -7.93
CA ALA A 125 10.64 2.22 -7.61
C ALA A 125 11.93 2.17 -6.80
N ASN A 126 13.04 2.36 -7.48
CA ASN A 126 14.34 2.51 -6.83
C ASN A 126 15.03 3.72 -7.44
N LYS A 127 16.18 4.08 -6.86
CA LYS A 127 16.92 5.27 -7.30
C LYS A 127 17.27 5.21 -8.78
N GLU A 128 17.60 4.04 -9.27
CA GLU A 128 18.05 3.85 -10.66
C GLU A 128 16.88 3.90 -11.64
N SER A 129 15.72 3.38 -11.24
CA SER A 129 14.57 3.36 -12.13
C SER A 129 13.84 4.70 -12.20
N LEU A 130 14.21 5.67 -11.37
CA LEU A 130 13.61 7.00 -11.40
C LEU A 130 14.37 7.99 -12.29
N VAL A 131 15.45 7.57 -12.87
CA VAL A 131 16.27 8.43 -13.73
C VAL A 131 15.73 8.50 -15.14
#